data_a1ef05c103cb5fae42eb81bb46522fdd
#
_entry.id   a1ef05c103cb5fae42eb81bb46522fdd
#
_cell.length_a   1.000
_cell.length_b   1.000
_cell.length_c   1.000
_cell.angle_alpha   90.00
_cell.angle_beta   90.00
_cell.angle_gamma   90.00
#
_symmetry.space_group_name_H-M   'P 1'
#
loop_
_entity.id
_entity.type
_entity.pdbx_description
1 polymer ?
#
loop_
_entity_poly.entity_id
_entity_poly.type
_entity_poly.pdbx_seq_one_letter_code
_entity_poly.pdbx_strand_id
1 'polypeptide(L)'
;YKDQATMLNGARKETIKGKGVLNNQISSLIFEKLNAAGVATHFVKQLSETEQLNKKVKIIPLEVVLRNYTAGSFAKRFGLEEGIKFETPIVEFYYKNDELDDPFINDEHVKFLEIANDQQIAFLKEETRRINGLLSDWFSQIGLKLIDFKLEFGFDKDGKIILADEFSPDNCRLWDKEGHHMDKDVFRRDLGNLTDVYEVVLEKLQGAKTSNH
;
A
#
# COMPACT_ATOMS: atom_id res chain seq x y z
N TYR A 1 -2.42 3.10 -14.84
CA TYR A 1 -3.32 2.19 -14.11
C TYR A 1 -4.20 1.41 -15.08
N LYS A 2 -4.40 0.14 -14.81
CA LYS A 2 -5.11 -0.81 -15.67
C LYS A 2 -6.24 -1.49 -14.92
N ASP A 3 -7.20 -2.01 -15.67
CA ASP A 3 -8.35 -2.75 -15.13
C ASP A 3 -8.04 -4.22 -14.74
N GLN A 4 -6.79 -4.63 -14.82
CA GLN A 4 -6.38 -5.98 -14.49
C GLN A 4 -6.26 -6.19 -12.98
N ALA A 5 -6.92 -7.21 -12.45
CA ALA A 5 -6.75 -7.71 -11.09
C ALA A 5 -5.98 -9.02 -11.11
N THR A 6 -5.02 -9.16 -10.20
CA THR A 6 -4.18 -10.36 -10.07
C THR A 6 -4.10 -10.83 -8.62
N MET A 7 -3.93 -12.12 -8.43
CA MET A 7 -3.65 -12.74 -7.14
C MET A 7 -2.74 -13.96 -7.32
N LEU A 8 -2.21 -14.50 -6.23
CA LEU A 8 -1.29 -15.63 -6.24
C LEU A 8 -0.11 -15.41 -7.21
N ASN A 9 0.55 -14.25 -7.07
CA ASN A 9 1.69 -13.84 -7.90
C ASN A 9 1.39 -13.91 -9.42
N GLY A 10 0.16 -13.50 -9.80
CA GLY A 10 -0.28 -13.49 -11.18
C GLY A 10 -0.85 -14.83 -11.71
N ALA A 11 -0.98 -15.85 -10.84
CA ALA A 11 -1.60 -17.12 -11.22
C ALA A 11 -3.10 -16.98 -11.55
N ARG A 12 -3.80 -16.03 -10.91
CA ARG A 12 -5.15 -15.62 -11.27
C ARG A 12 -5.13 -14.19 -11.79
N LYS A 13 -5.67 -13.98 -12.98
CA LYS A 13 -5.80 -12.67 -13.64
C LYS A 13 -7.22 -12.50 -14.15
N GLU A 14 -7.76 -11.31 -13.94
CA GLU A 14 -9.10 -10.95 -14.40
C GLU A 14 -9.13 -9.47 -14.79
N THR A 15 -9.87 -9.12 -15.82
CA THR A 15 -10.12 -7.73 -16.18
C THR A 15 -11.37 -7.24 -15.46
N ILE A 16 -11.22 -6.21 -14.62
CA ILE A 16 -12.32 -5.58 -13.87
C ILE A 16 -12.48 -4.15 -14.37
N LYS A 17 -13.53 -3.92 -15.14
CA LYS A 17 -13.80 -2.61 -15.76
C LYS A 17 -13.93 -1.52 -14.69
N GLY A 18 -13.20 -0.42 -14.90
CA GLY A 18 -13.21 0.75 -14.02
C GLY A 18 -12.22 0.69 -12.86
N LYS A 19 -11.57 -0.47 -12.59
CA LYS A 19 -10.62 -0.60 -11.49
C LYS A 19 -9.42 0.36 -11.63
N GLY A 20 -8.89 0.51 -12.85
CA GLY A 20 -7.75 1.38 -13.12
C GLY A 20 -8.04 2.84 -12.82
N VAL A 21 -9.22 3.34 -13.19
CA VAL A 21 -9.68 4.69 -12.89
C VAL A 21 -9.80 4.92 -11.40
N LEU A 22 -10.43 4.01 -10.68
CA LEU A 22 -10.63 4.12 -9.22
C LEU A 22 -9.30 4.09 -8.48
N ASN A 23 -8.41 3.17 -8.80
CA ASN A 23 -7.09 3.08 -8.17
C ASN A 23 -6.24 4.31 -8.44
N ASN A 24 -6.27 4.84 -9.67
CA ASN A 24 -5.54 6.06 -10.00
C ASN A 24 -6.05 7.26 -9.18
N GLN A 25 -7.36 7.41 -9.07
CA GLN A 25 -7.96 8.51 -8.30
C GLN A 25 -7.66 8.38 -6.80
N ILE A 26 -7.81 7.19 -6.23
CA ILE A 26 -7.49 6.93 -4.82
C ILE A 26 -6.01 7.17 -4.53
N SER A 27 -5.13 6.59 -5.33
CA SER A 27 -3.69 6.74 -5.17
C SER A 27 -3.25 8.20 -5.30
N SER A 28 -3.80 8.94 -6.26
CA SER A 28 -3.51 10.36 -6.44
C SER A 28 -3.90 11.18 -5.22
N LEU A 29 -5.09 10.96 -4.65
CA LEU A 29 -5.53 11.62 -3.42
C LEU A 29 -4.63 11.34 -2.23
N ILE A 30 -4.25 10.08 -2.05
CA ILE A 30 -3.36 9.66 -0.95
C ILE A 30 -1.97 10.28 -1.11
N PHE A 31 -1.39 10.24 -2.30
CA PHE A 31 -0.08 10.86 -2.56
C PHE A 31 -0.10 12.38 -2.38
N GLU A 32 -1.16 13.07 -2.81
CA GLU A 32 -1.32 14.50 -2.55
C GLU A 32 -1.30 14.80 -1.05
N LYS A 33 -2.04 14.02 -0.25
CA LYS A 33 -2.07 14.16 1.21
C LYS A 33 -0.71 13.88 1.83
N LEU A 34 -0.03 12.84 1.39
CA LEU A 34 1.32 12.49 1.88
C LEU A 34 2.32 13.61 1.56
N ASN A 35 2.32 14.13 0.33
CA ASN A 35 3.17 15.26 -0.05
C ASN A 35 2.90 16.49 0.81
N ALA A 36 1.63 16.82 1.05
CA ALA A 36 1.23 17.94 1.89
C ALA A 36 1.65 17.76 3.35
N ALA A 37 1.74 16.53 3.84
CA ALA A 37 2.23 16.21 5.19
C ALA A 37 3.76 16.12 5.27
N GLY A 38 4.49 16.41 4.20
CA GLY A 38 5.95 16.42 4.17
C GLY A 38 6.61 15.09 3.90
N VAL A 39 5.84 14.08 3.43
CA VAL A 39 6.42 12.82 2.95
C VAL A 39 6.91 13.02 1.52
N ALA A 40 8.18 12.71 1.27
CA ALA A 40 8.73 12.76 -0.08
C ALA A 40 8.23 11.57 -0.90
N THR A 41 7.53 11.85 -2.00
CA THR A 41 7.00 10.84 -2.92
C THR A 41 7.40 11.13 -4.36
N HIS A 42 7.26 10.13 -5.23
CA HIS A 42 7.47 10.32 -6.66
C HIS A 42 6.31 11.04 -7.36
N PHE A 43 5.15 11.12 -6.72
CA PHE A 43 3.95 11.68 -7.33
C PHE A 43 4.07 13.18 -7.56
N VAL A 44 3.78 13.63 -8.78
CA VAL A 44 3.73 15.04 -9.16
C VAL A 44 2.28 15.49 -9.31
N LYS A 45 1.54 14.84 -10.21
CA LYS A 45 0.11 15.16 -10.45
C LYS A 45 -0.60 14.05 -11.22
N GLN A 46 -1.91 14.02 -11.11
CA GLN A 46 -2.76 13.22 -11.98
C GLN A 46 -2.87 13.90 -13.36
N LEU A 47 -2.67 13.12 -14.43
CA LEU A 47 -2.76 13.61 -15.80
C LEU A 47 -4.11 13.32 -16.45
N SER A 48 -4.68 12.15 -16.18
CA SER A 48 -5.96 11.70 -16.71
C SER A 48 -6.64 10.75 -15.72
N GLU A 49 -7.75 10.17 -16.11
CA GLU A 49 -8.44 9.17 -15.27
C GLU A 49 -7.59 7.96 -14.94
N THR A 50 -6.63 7.61 -15.81
CA THR A 50 -5.80 6.40 -15.64
C THR A 50 -4.31 6.67 -15.54
N GLU A 51 -3.88 7.93 -15.63
CA GLU A 51 -2.46 8.29 -15.74
C GLU A 51 -2.03 9.28 -14.67
N GLN A 52 -0.81 9.10 -14.18
CA GLN A 52 -0.11 10.02 -13.28
C GLN A 52 1.21 10.46 -13.89
N LEU A 53 1.62 11.68 -13.56
CA LEU A 53 3.00 12.12 -13.75
C LEU A 53 3.77 11.88 -12.46
N ASN A 54 4.81 11.08 -12.56
CA ASN A 54 5.67 10.74 -11.43
C ASN A 54 7.12 11.11 -11.73
N LYS A 55 7.89 11.45 -10.70
CA LYS A 55 9.34 11.56 -10.81
C LYS A 55 9.91 10.20 -11.15
N LYS A 56 10.94 10.18 -11.99
CA LYS A 56 11.67 8.96 -12.26
C LYS A 56 12.50 8.56 -11.04
N VAL A 57 12.38 7.31 -10.62
CA VAL A 57 13.12 6.75 -9.50
C VAL A 57 13.78 5.43 -9.89
N LYS A 58 14.89 5.10 -9.24
CA LYS A 58 15.47 3.76 -9.27
C LYS A 58 14.86 2.97 -8.12
N ILE A 59 13.96 2.05 -8.44
CA ILE A 59 13.25 1.25 -7.44
C ILE A 59 14.23 0.41 -6.61
N ILE A 60 14.05 0.47 -5.29
CA ILE A 60 14.69 -0.46 -4.36
C ILE A 60 13.88 -1.76 -4.42
N PRO A 61 14.49 -2.92 -4.72
CA PRO A 61 13.74 -4.16 -4.93
C PRO A 61 13.27 -4.79 -3.62
N LEU A 62 12.56 -4.01 -2.83
CA LEU A 62 11.92 -4.41 -1.58
C LEU A 62 10.47 -4.00 -1.58
N GLU A 63 9.61 -4.88 -1.12
CA GLU A 63 8.30 -4.54 -0.62
C GLU A 63 8.40 -4.35 0.88
N VAL A 64 8.02 -3.18 1.36
CA VAL A 64 8.02 -2.85 2.79
C VAL A 64 6.59 -2.97 3.28
N VAL A 65 6.33 -3.98 4.10
CA VAL A 65 4.99 -4.28 4.63
C VAL A 65 4.91 -3.83 6.06
N LEU A 66 3.85 -3.10 6.39
CA LEU A 66 3.54 -2.74 7.77
C LEU A 66 2.21 -3.37 8.17
N ARG A 67 2.19 -3.99 9.34
CA ARG A 67 0.99 -4.66 9.87
C ARG A 67 0.58 -4.06 11.20
N ASN A 68 -0.66 -3.55 11.23
CA ASN A 68 -1.31 -3.07 12.45
C ASN A 68 -2.12 -4.18 13.13
N TYR A 69 -2.65 -5.11 12.33
CA TYR A 69 -3.47 -6.25 12.76
C TYR A 69 -3.05 -7.51 12.01
N THR A 70 -3.30 -8.66 12.60
CA THR A 70 -3.11 -9.94 11.91
C THR A 70 -4.07 -10.07 10.73
N ALA A 71 -3.53 -10.40 9.56
CA ALA A 71 -4.31 -10.71 8.36
C ALA A 71 -3.43 -11.40 7.31
N GLY A 72 -4.06 -11.94 6.29
CA GLY A 72 -3.39 -12.47 5.12
C GLY A 72 -2.29 -13.48 5.42
N SER A 73 -1.13 -13.32 4.78
CA SER A 73 0.00 -14.24 4.90
C SER A 73 0.58 -14.31 6.32
N PHE A 74 0.52 -13.23 7.09
CA PHE A 74 0.98 -13.23 8.47
C PHE A 74 0.14 -14.19 9.33
N ALA A 75 -1.17 -14.07 9.26
CA ALA A 75 -2.08 -14.94 10.00
C ALA A 75 -1.89 -16.41 9.61
N LYS A 76 -1.76 -16.71 8.31
CA LYS A 76 -1.50 -18.05 7.80
C LYS A 76 -0.16 -18.60 8.28
N ARG A 77 0.89 -17.81 8.18
CA ARG A 77 2.27 -18.21 8.52
C ARG A 77 2.42 -18.61 9.98
N PHE A 78 1.69 -17.94 10.86
CA PHE A 78 1.77 -18.19 12.31
C PHE A 78 0.55 -18.92 12.88
N GLY A 79 -0.41 -19.34 12.04
CA GLY A 79 -1.60 -20.06 12.49
C GLY A 79 -2.49 -19.25 13.42
N LEU A 80 -2.64 -17.96 13.15
CA LEU A 80 -3.39 -17.01 13.98
C LEU A 80 -4.73 -16.65 13.33
N GLU A 81 -5.68 -16.26 14.18
CA GLU A 81 -6.90 -15.60 13.72
C GLU A 81 -6.57 -14.23 13.14
N GLU A 82 -7.39 -13.75 12.22
CA GLU A 82 -7.30 -12.40 11.68
C GLU A 82 -7.89 -11.37 12.65
N GLY A 83 -7.38 -10.15 12.61
CA GLY A 83 -7.93 -9.02 13.36
C GLY A 83 -7.35 -8.81 14.76
N ILE A 84 -6.29 -9.53 15.12
CA ILE A 84 -5.59 -9.30 16.39
C ILE A 84 -4.70 -8.05 16.22
N LYS A 85 -4.90 -7.05 17.09
CA LYS A 85 -4.12 -5.83 17.06
C LYS A 85 -2.72 -6.06 17.63
N PHE A 86 -1.70 -5.58 16.93
CA PHE A 86 -0.34 -5.53 17.46
C PHE A 86 -0.18 -4.34 18.41
N GLU A 87 0.49 -4.55 19.53
CA GLU A 87 0.84 -3.46 20.45
C GLU A 87 1.75 -2.44 19.76
N THR A 88 2.74 -2.93 19.03
CA THR A 88 3.59 -2.14 18.14
C THR A 88 3.46 -2.68 16.73
N PRO A 89 3.12 -1.86 15.73
CA PRO A 89 3.03 -2.31 14.35
C PRO A 89 4.32 -2.99 13.87
N ILE A 90 4.16 -4.08 13.13
CA ILE A 90 5.28 -4.88 12.62
C ILE A 90 5.65 -4.42 11.22
N VAL A 91 6.95 -4.21 10.98
CA VAL A 91 7.49 -3.95 9.64
C VAL A 91 8.23 -5.19 9.15
N GLU A 92 7.89 -5.60 7.93
CA GLU A 92 8.48 -6.76 7.26
C GLU A 92 9.05 -6.35 5.91
N PHE A 93 10.07 -7.07 5.46
CA PHE A 93 10.61 -6.93 4.11
C PHE A 93 10.33 -8.18 3.27
N TYR A 94 9.99 -7.97 2.01
CA TYR A 94 9.93 -9.01 0.99
C TYR A 94 10.85 -8.60 -0.16
N TYR A 95 11.64 -9.54 -0.63
CA TYR A 95 12.50 -9.32 -1.80
C TYR A 95 11.64 -9.30 -3.06
N LYS A 96 11.65 -8.17 -3.77
CA LYS A 96 10.88 -8.03 -5.01
C LYS A 96 11.61 -8.74 -6.15
N ASN A 97 11.27 -9.99 -6.37
CA ASN A 97 11.85 -10.85 -7.39
C ASN A 97 10.83 -11.90 -7.82
N ASP A 98 10.25 -11.71 -9.00
CA ASP A 98 9.18 -12.57 -9.52
C ASP A 98 9.61 -14.02 -9.68
N GLU A 99 10.87 -14.28 -10.05
CA GLU A 99 11.40 -15.64 -10.21
C GLU A 99 11.52 -16.39 -8.88
N LEU A 100 11.68 -15.66 -7.78
CA LEU A 100 11.80 -16.21 -6.44
C LEU A 100 10.49 -16.11 -5.64
N ASP A 101 9.39 -15.66 -6.26
CA ASP A 101 8.09 -15.50 -5.63
C ASP A 101 8.09 -14.55 -4.42
N ASP A 102 8.83 -13.45 -4.55
CA ASP A 102 8.93 -12.36 -3.56
C ASP A 102 9.12 -12.87 -2.12
N PRO A 103 10.24 -13.55 -1.79
CA PRO A 103 10.40 -14.19 -0.50
C PRO A 103 10.50 -13.19 0.64
N PHE A 104 9.94 -13.59 1.79
CA PHE A 104 10.15 -12.88 3.05
C PHE A 104 11.63 -12.90 3.44
N ILE A 105 12.18 -11.73 3.77
CA ILE A 105 13.57 -11.56 4.16
C ILE A 105 13.69 -10.65 5.38
N ASN A 106 14.78 -10.79 6.14
CA ASN A 106 15.09 -9.94 7.27
C ASN A 106 16.18 -8.90 6.92
N ASP A 107 16.51 -8.05 7.88
CA ASP A 107 17.48 -6.97 7.72
C ASP A 107 18.87 -7.49 7.30
N GLU A 108 19.29 -8.61 7.85
CA GLU A 108 20.59 -9.20 7.51
C GLU A 108 20.63 -9.71 6.08
N HIS A 109 19.52 -10.30 5.61
CA HIS A 109 19.40 -10.70 4.20
C HIS A 109 19.45 -9.48 3.27
N VAL A 110 18.76 -8.40 3.64
CA VAL A 110 18.77 -7.14 2.85
C VAL A 110 20.19 -6.61 2.69
N LYS A 111 20.97 -6.63 3.76
CA LYS A 111 22.39 -6.21 3.75
C LYS A 111 23.27 -7.16 2.93
N PHE A 112 23.15 -8.46 3.15
CA PHE A 112 23.92 -9.46 2.44
C PHE A 112 23.71 -9.42 0.93
N LEU A 113 22.46 -9.20 0.51
CA LEU A 113 22.09 -9.07 -0.90
C LEU A 113 22.43 -7.68 -1.48
N GLU A 114 23.04 -6.83 -0.69
CA GLU A 114 23.43 -5.46 -1.08
C GLU A 114 22.27 -4.61 -1.62
N ILE A 115 21.05 -4.87 -1.11
CA ILE A 115 19.84 -4.13 -1.48
C ILE A 115 19.84 -2.75 -0.80
N ALA A 116 20.18 -2.73 0.49
CA ALA A 116 20.25 -1.53 1.32
C ALA A 116 21.23 -1.71 2.48
N ASN A 117 21.85 -0.61 2.91
CA ASN A 117 22.73 -0.58 4.08
C ASN A 117 21.93 -0.34 5.37
N ASP A 118 22.61 -0.36 6.53
CA ASP A 118 21.95 -0.18 7.84
C ASP A 118 21.19 1.12 7.97
N GLN A 119 21.74 2.23 7.47
CA GLN A 119 21.08 3.55 7.52
C GLN A 119 19.84 3.58 6.64
N GLN A 120 19.91 2.97 5.45
CA GLN A 120 18.79 2.89 4.52
C GLN A 120 17.68 1.98 5.08
N ILE A 121 18.03 0.86 5.68
CA ILE A 121 17.08 -0.04 6.35
C ILE A 121 16.36 0.70 7.48
N ALA A 122 17.09 1.41 8.34
CA ALA A 122 16.52 2.19 9.42
C ALA A 122 15.57 3.27 8.88
N PHE A 123 15.96 3.97 7.83
CA PHE A 123 15.13 4.98 7.17
C PHE A 123 13.83 4.38 6.62
N LEU A 124 13.92 3.25 5.90
CA LEU A 124 12.75 2.59 5.33
C LEU A 124 11.73 2.20 6.41
N LYS A 125 12.20 1.66 7.51
CA LYS A 125 11.34 1.28 8.66
C LYS A 125 10.71 2.50 9.33
N GLU A 126 11.49 3.51 9.63
CA GLU A 126 11.04 4.73 10.30
C GLU A 126 10.05 5.50 9.42
N GLU A 127 10.36 5.69 8.13
CA GLU A 127 9.46 6.38 7.20
C GLU A 127 8.16 5.61 7.00
N THR A 128 8.20 4.28 6.90
CA THR A 128 7.01 3.44 6.81
C THR A 128 6.13 3.57 8.06
N ARG A 129 6.73 3.62 9.25
CA ARG A 129 5.99 3.86 10.51
C ARG A 129 5.36 5.25 10.56
N ARG A 130 6.07 6.27 10.08
CA ARG A 130 5.56 7.64 9.98
C ARG A 130 4.36 7.70 9.02
N ILE A 131 4.49 7.12 7.84
CA ILE A 131 3.40 7.01 6.85
C ILE A 131 2.21 6.27 7.47
N ASN A 132 2.43 5.19 8.21
CA ASN A 132 1.38 4.45 8.90
C ASN A 132 0.59 5.33 9.86
N GLY A 133 1.26 6.16 10.64
CA GLY A 133 0.59 7.08 11.56
C GLY A 133 -0.35 8.03 10.83
N LEU A 134 0.11 8.62 9.72
CA LEU A 134 -0.69 9.51 8.88
C LEU A 134 -1.87 8.79 8.24
N LEU A 135 -1.62 7.65 7.60
CA LEU A 135 -2.65 6.89 6.89
C LEU A 135 -3.70 6.31 7.85
N SER A 136 -3.28 5.74 8.97
CA SER A 136 -4.19 5.18 9.97
C SER A 136 -5.15 6.23 10.51
N ASP A 137 -4.64 7.44 10.75
CA ASP A 137 -5.43 8.56 11.22
C ASP A 137 -6.44 9.02 10.15
N TRP A 138 -6.00 9.22 8.92
CA TRP A 138 -6.89 9.64 7.83
C TRP A 138 -7.99 8.61 7.55
N PHE A 139 -7.66 7.33 7.48
CA PHE A 139 -8.66 6.28 7.28
C PHE A 139 -9.63 6.17 8.46
N SER A 140 -9.14 6.30 9.69
CA SER A 140 -9.98 6.31 10.88
C SER A 140 -11.04 7.42 10.83
N GLN A 141 -10.66 8.62 10.38
CA GLN A 141 -11.57 9.76 10.24
C GLN A 141 -12.73 9.50 9.27
N ILE A 142 -12.56 8.61 8.31
CA ILE A 142 -13.61 8.23 7.35
C ILE A 142 -14.22 6.86 7.63
N GLY A 143 -14.02 6.34 8.83
CA GLY A 143 -14.65 5.10 9.31
C GLY A 143 -14.02 3.82 8.79
N LEU A 144 -12.75 3.88 8.35
CA LEU A 144 -12.01 2.72 7.87
C LEU A 144 -10.84 2.41 8.81
N LYS A 145 -10.59 1.12 9.01
CA LYS A 145 -9.47 0.60 9.79
C LYS A 145 -8.39 0.13 8.84
N LEU A 146 -7.19 0.71 8.93
CA LEU A 146 -6.03 0.28 8.16
C LEU A 146 -5.40 -0.94 8.85
N ILE A 147 -5.54 -2.09 8.22
CA ILE A 147 -5.08 -3.38 8.76
C ILE A 147 -3.60 -3.58 8.48
N ASP A 148 -3.23 -3.50 7.23
CA ASP A 148 -1.85 -3.60 6.76
C ASP A 148 -1.71 -2.94 5.39
N PHE A 149 -0.48 -2.74 4.97
CA PHE A 149 -0.20 -2.21 3.64
C PHE A 149 1.22 -2.55 3.20
N LYS A 150 1.44 -2.38 1.93
CA LYS A 150 2.71 -2.62 1.25
C LYS A 150 3.15 -1.35 0.54
N LEU A 151 4.40 -0.94 0.76
CA LEU A 151 5.02 0.20 0.13
C LEU A 151 6.25 -0.21 -0.69
N GLU A 152 6.51 0.56 -1.73
CA GLU A 152 7.77 0.51 -2.46
C GLU A 152 8.45 1.88 -2.42
N PHE A 153 9.78 1.87 -2.37
CA PHE A 153 10.61 3.08 -2.35
C PHE A 153 11.61 3.03 -3.48
N GLY A 154 12.12 4.18 -3.83
CA GLY A 154 13.17 4.30 -4.83
C GLY A 154 14.10 5.46 -4.55
N PHE A 155 15.24 5.49 -5.24
CA PHE A 155 16.15 6.61 -5.23
C PHE A 155 15.76 7.61 -6.31
N ASP A 156 15.62 8.88 -5.93
CA ASP A 156 15.45 9.97 -6.89
C ASP A 156 16.79 10.32 -7.58
N LYS A 157 16.76 11.33 -8.44
CA LYS A 157 17.93 11.80 -9.18
C LYS A 157 19.11 12.26 -8.29
N ASP A 158 18.81 12.66 -7.05
CA ASP A 158 19.80 13.14 -6.07
C ASP A 158 20.23 12.03 -5.09
N GLY A 159 19.77 10.80 -5.30
CA GLY A 159 20.07 9.65 -4.45
C GLY A 159 19.26 9.59 -3.16
N LYS A 160 18.22 10.43 -3.04
CA LYS A 160 17.33 10.42 -1.89
C LYS A 160 16.29 9.31 -2.02
N ILE A 161 16.00 8.61 -0.93
CA ILE A 161 14.94 7.61 -0.89
C ILE A 161 13.59 8.32 -0.77
N ILE A 162 12.69 8.03 -1.70
CA ILE A 162 11.34 8.56 -1.73
C ILE A 162 10.32 7.45 -1.94
N LEU A 163 9.09 7.67 -1.48
CA LEU A 163 7.99 6.73 -1.69
C LEU A 163 7.61 6.70 -3.17
N ALA A 164 7.44 5.50 -3.71
CA ALA A 164 7.11 5.24 -5.10
C ALA A 164 5.92 4.28 -5.23
N ASP A 165 5.73 3.72 -6.42
CA ASP A 165 4.65 2.81 -6.77
C ASP A 165 3.27 3.43 -6.57
N GLU A 166 2.36 2.76 -5.87
CA GLU A 166 1.01 3.22 -5.62
C GLU A 166 0.62 3.07 -4.15
N PHE A 167 -0.45 3.76 -3.76
CA PHE A 167 -1.20 3.44 -2.55
C PHE A 167 -2.69 3.39 -2.88
N SER A 168 -3.23 2.19 -2.91
CA SER A 168 -4.62 1.92 -3.27
C SER A 168 -5.14 0.70 -2.50
N PRO A 169 -6.44 0.40 -2.58
CA PRO A 169 -6.96 -0.85 -1.99
C PRO A 169 -6.38 -2.14 -2.57
N ASP A 170 -5.57 -2.06 -3.65
CA ASP A 170 -4.82 -3.21 -4.18
C ASP A 170 -3.62 -3.59 -3.31
N ASN A 171 -3.01 -2.63 -2.61
CA ASN A 171 -1.82 -2.86 -1.78
C ASN A 171 -1.98 -2.50 -0.31
N CYS A 172 -3.22 -2.37 0.16
CA CYS A 172 -3.56 -2.26 1.57
C CYS A 172 -4.81 -3.05 1.90
N ARG A 173 -4.98 -3.39 3.18
CA ARG A 173 -6.23 -3.93 3.70
C ARG A 173 -6.93 -2.86 4.53
N LEU A 174 -8.19 -2.63 4.17
CA LEU A 174 -9.08 -1.70 4.85
C LEU A 174 -10.33 -2.44 5.26
N TRP A 175 -10.72 -2.32 6.53
CA TRP A 175 -11.99 -2.86 7.02
C TRP A 175 -12.86 -1.72 7.52
N ASP A 176 -14.18 -1.83 7.30
CA ASP A 176 -15.13 -0.89 7.88
C ASP A 176 -15.38 -1.19 9.37
N LYS A 177 -16.24 -0.42 10.00
CA LYS A 177 -16.56 -0.58 11.44
C LYS A 177 -17.21 -1.91 11.79
N GLU A 178 -17.83 -2.57 10.79
CA GLU A 178 -18.49 -3.87 10.94
C GLU A 178 -17.56 -5.04 10.59
N GLY A 179 -16.31 -4.74 10.17
CA GLY A 179 -15.32 -5.74 9.78
C GLY A 179 -15.43 -6.20 8.32
N HIS A 180 -16.23 -5.52 7.50
CA HIS A 180 -16.29 -5.81 6.06
C HIS A 180 -15.02 -5.37 5.36
N HIS A 181 -14.54 -6.20 4.43
CA HIS A 181 -13.37 -5.90 3.61
C HIS A 181 -13.68 -4.80 2.60
N MET A 182 -12.88 -3.74 2.60
CA MET A 182 -12.98 -2.60 1.69
C MET A 182 -11.72 -2.48 0.83
N ASP A 183 -11.22 -3.59 0.33
CA ASP A 183 -9.93 -3.75 -0.34
C ASP A 183 -9.94 -4.92 -1.34
N LYS A 184 -8.77 -5.26 -1.88
CA LYS A 184 -8.61 -6.34 -2.87
C LYS A 184 -9.00 -7.74 -2.37
N ASP A 185 -9.14 -7.94 -1.05
CA ASP A 185 -9.63 -9.21 -0.52
C ASP A 185 -11.07 -9.53 -0.98
N VAL A 186 -11.83 -8.52 -1.36
CA VAL A 186 -13.13 -8.70 -2.03
C VAL A 186 -12.98 -9.55 -3.29
N PHE A 187 -11.93 -9.33 -4.08
CA PHE A 187 -11.58 -10.15 -5.25
C PHE A 187 -10.92 -11.47 -4.87
N ARG A 188 -9.94 -11.45 -3.96
CA ARG A 188 -9.18 -12.64 -3.56
C ARG A 188 -10.06 -13.72 -2.93
N ARG A 189 -11.11 -13.30 -2.21
CA ARG A 189 -12.02 -14.17 -1.44
C ARG A 189 -13.42 -14.29 -2.05
N ASP A 190 -13.63 -13.73 -3.24
CA ASP A 190 -14.95 -13.72 -3.92
C ASP A 190 -16.08 -13.18 -3.01
N LEU A 191 -15.86 -12.05 -2.33
CA LEU A 191 -16.79 -11.48 -1.36
C LEU A 191 -17.80 -10.49 -1.95
N GLY A 192 -17.69 -10.15 -3.23
CA GLY A 192 -18.60 -9.20 -3.88
C GLY A 192 -17.97 -8.47 -5.06
N ASN A 193 -18.52 -7.31 -5.41
CA ASN A 193 -18.07 -6.49 -6.52
C ASN A 193 -16.98 -5.52 -6.09
N LEU A 194 -15.78 -5.69 -6.64
CA LEU A 194 -14.59 -4.91 -6.30
C LEU A 194 -14.77 -3.42 -6.60
N THR A 195 -15.33 -3.07 -7.76
CA THR A 195 -15.51 -1.67 -8.16
C THR A 195 -16.48 -0.93 -7.28
N ASP A 196 -17.57 -1.58 -6.83
CA ASP A 196 -18.52 -0.98 -5.89
C ASP A 196 -17.84 -0.60 -4.57
N VAL A 197 -16.99 -1.50 -4.06
CA VAL A 197 -16.22 -1.28 -2.84
C VAL A 197 -15.22 -0.14 -3.00
N TYR A 198 -14.48 -0.11 -4.12
CA TYR A 198 -13.49 0.94 -4.38
C TYR A 198 -14.14 2.31 -4.62
N GLU A 199 -15.33 2.36 -5.22
CA GLU A 199 -16.12 3.59 -5.32
C GLU A 199 -16.47 4.16 -3.95
N VAL A 200 -16.88 3.31 -3.02
CA VAL A 200 -17.17 3.73 -1.64
C VAL A 200 -15.93 4.29 -0.95
N VAL A 201 -14.78 3.65 -1.10
CA VAL A 201 -13.51 4.15 -0.56
C VAL A 201 -13.17 5.52 -1.15
N LEU A 202 -13.28 5.67 -2.47
CA LEU A 202 -13.03 6.93 -3.16
C LEU A 202 -13.96 8.05 -2.67
N GLU A 203 -15.25 7.79 -2.58
CA GLU A 203 -16.25 8.75 -2.10
C GLU A 203 -15.93 9.22 -0.67
N LYS A 204 -15.56 8.31 0.23
CA LYS A 204 -15.14 8.63 1.59
C LYS A 204 -13.92 9.54 1.62
N LEU A 205 -12.90 9.24 0.79
CA LEU A 205 -11.69 10.07 0.67
C LEU A 205 -11.99 11.46 0.11
N GLN A 206 -12.87 11.55 -0.87
CA GLN A 206 -13.30 12.83 -1.46
C GLN A 206 -14.12 13.66 -0.46
N GLY A 207 -15.00 13.05 0.30
CA GLY A 207 -15.76 13.70 1.35
C GLY A 207 -14.89 14.30 2.46
N ALA A 208 -13.82 13.63 2.84
CA ALA A 208 -12.85 14.15 3.80
C ALA A 208 -12.09 15.39 3.27
N LYS A 209 -11.89 15.50 1.94
CA LYS A 209 -11.25 16.65 1.30
C LYS A 209 -12.12 17.90 1.37
N THR A 210 -13.45 17.76 1.29
CA THR A 210 -14.40 18.88 1.36
C THR A 210 -14.65 19.38 2.78
N SER A 211 -14.37 18.58 3.80
CA SER A 211 -14.57 18.95 5.21
C SER A 211 -13.42 19.76 5.83
N ASN A 212 -12.32 19.93 5.11
CA ASN A 212 -11.11 20.64 5.57
C ASN A 212 -10.96 22.04 4.95
N HIS A 213 -12.06 22.65 4.47
CA HIS A 213 -12.10 24.04 3.96
C HIS A 213 -12.91 24.93 4.88
#